data_9172bff5460e34940204706422c9ed35
#
_entry.id   9172bff5460e34940204706422c9ed35
#
_cell.length_a   1.000
_cell.length_b   1.000
_cell.length_c   1.000
_cell.angle_alpha   90.00
_cell.angle_beta   90.00
_cell.angle_gamma   90.00
#
_symmetry.space_group_name_H-M   'P 1'
#
loop_
_entity.id
_entity.type
_entity.pdbx_description
1 polymer ?
#
loop_
_entity_poly.entity_id
_entity_poly.type
_entity_poly.pdbx_seq_one_letter_code
_entity_poly.pdbx_strand_id
1 'polypeptide(L)'
;MALKQFNPTSPGRRGLVLVDRSELHKGKPEKSLVEGLTKTGGRGGGGRIAVRFRGGGAKRLYRKVDFKRRKFDVPATIERLEYDPNRTAFIALIRYADGELAYILAPQRIKVGDEVLAAEKVDVKPGNAAPLRGLPIGTIIHNVELKPAKGGQIARSAGTYAQLVGRDAGYAQIRLNSGELRMVQDSCMATVGAVSNPDHMNETLGKAGRVRHMGWRPHVRGVAMNPIDHPHGGGEGRTSGGRHPVTPWGKPTKGRKTRTNKATDKFIIRSRHKAKKAR
;
A
#
# COMPACT_ATOMS: atom_id res chain seq x y z
N MET A 1 -13.57 -8.37 7.08
CA MET A 1 -14.56 -7.27 7.15
C MET A 1 -15.48 -7.39 5.96
N ALA A 2 -16.77 -7.10 6.14
CA ALA A 2 -17.75 -7.23 5.07
C ALA A 2 -17.81 -5.96 4.20
N LEU A 3 -18.28 -6.11 2.96
CA LEU A 3 -18.64 -4.98 2.10
C LEU A 3 -20.03 -4.49 2.45
N LYS A 4 -20.18 -3.18 2.57
CA LYS A 4 -21.46 -2.52 2.81
C LYS A 4 -22.01 -1.95 1.52
N GLN A 5 -23.17 -2.42 1.12
CA GLN A 5 -23.97 -1.87 0.02
C GLN A 5 -25.00 -0.88 0.57
N PHE A 6 -25.48 0.00 -0.27
CA PHE A 6 -26.40 1.06 0.10
C PHE A 6 -27.65 1.02 -0.78
N ASN A 7 -28.80 1.34 -0.20
CA ASN A 7 -30.04 1.46 -0.96
C ASN A 7 -29.90 2.50 -2.08
N PRO A 8 -30.43 2.23 -3.28
CA PRO A 8 -30.26 3.06 -4.47
C PRO A 8 -31.15 4.31 -4.45
N THR A 9 -31.11 5.07 -3.37
CA THR A 9 -31.94 6.27 -3.18
C THR A 9 -31.49 7.49 -3.98
N SER A 10 -30.29 7.44 -4.56
CA SER A 10 -29.76 8.49 -5.43
C SER A 10 -28.76 7.90 -6.42
N PRO A 11 -28.45 8.59 -7.57
CA PRO A 11 -27.47 8.10 -8.54
C PRO A 11 -26.11 7.77 -7.93
N GLY A 12 -25.65 8.57 -6.97
CA GLY A 12 -24.36 8.35 -6.30
C GLY A 12 -24.39 7.21 -5.26
N ARG A 13 -25.54 6.73 -4.82
CA ARG A 13 -25.71 5.59 -3.92
C ARG A 13 -25.97 4.28 -4.64
N ARG A 14 -26.54 4.32 -5.85
CA ARG A 14 -26.91 3.14 -6.63
C ARG A 14 -25.76 2.16 -6.83
N GLY A 15 -24.57 2.64 -7.14
CA GLY A 15 -23.37 1.80 -7.33
C GLY A 15 -22.36 1.91 -6.20
N LEU A 16 -22.76 2.38 -5.02
CA LEU A 16 -21.84 2.58 -3.90
C LEU A 16 -21.62 1.29 -3.13
N VAL A 17 -20.37 0.84 -3.05
CA VAL A 17 -19.94 -0.29 -2.24
C VAL A 17 -18.69 0.15 -1.44
N LEU A 18 -18.76 0.08 -0.14
CA LEU A 18 -17.64 0.45 0.75
C LEU A 18 -17.31 -0.68 1.71
N VAL A 19 -16.09 -0.69 2.19
CA VAL A 19 -15.70 -1.58 3.30
C VAL A 19 -16.43 -1.13 4.58
N ASP A 20 -16.97 -2.08 5.32
CA ASP A 20 -17.55 -1.81 6.64
C ASP A 20 -16.43 -1.46 7.63
N ARG A 21 -16.63 -0.38 8.38
CA ARG A 21 -15.69 0.17 9.37
C ARG A 21 -16.29 0.19 10.77
N SER A 22 -17.33 -0.60 11.00
CA SER A 22 -18.06 -0.62 12.28
C SER A 22 -17.16 -1.05 13.45
N GLU A 23 -16.22 -1.97 13.20
CA GLU A 23 -15.27 -2.48 14.19
C GLU A 23 -14.09 -1.53 14.48
N LEU A 24 -13.92 -0.49 13.67
CA LEU A 24 -12.82 0.46 13.85
C LEU A 24 -13.18 1.55 14.87
N HIS A 25 -12.18 2.02 15.59
CA HIS A 25 -12.33 3.15 16.50
C HIS A 25 -12.84 4.39 15.76
N LYS A 26 -13.91 4.99 16.28
CA LYS A 26 -14.59 6.16 15.68
C LYS A 26 -14.07 7.50 16.19
N GLY A 27 -13.21 7.48 17.21
CA GLY A 27 -12.66 8.67 17.85
C GLY A 27 -11.51 9.33 17.06
N LYS A 28 -10.91 10.31 17.67
CA LYS A 28 -9.73 11.00 17.14
C LYS A 28 -8.49 10.10 17.26
N PRO A 29 -7.50 10.24 16.33
CA PRO A 29 -6.23 9.54 16.47
C PRO A 29 -5.44 10.05 17.68
N GLU A 30 -4.46 9.27 18.11
CA GLU A 30 -3.56 9.67 19.21
C GLU A 30 -2.78 10.92 18.82
N LYS A 31 -2.91 11.98 19.65
CA LYS A 31 -2.40 13.32 19.33
C LYS A 31 -0.86 13.36 19.25
N SER A 32 -0.17 12.60 20.07
CA SER A 32 1.30 12.51 20.10
C SER A 32 1.88 11.86 18.83
N LEU A 33 1.10 11.00 18.18
CA LEU A 33 1.49 10.22 17.01
C LEU A 33 0.97 10.78 15.68
N VAL A 34 0.49 12.02 15.65
CA VAL A 34 0.02 12.66 14.40
C VAL A 34 0.75 13.96 14.11
N GLU A 35 0.85 14.25 12.82
CA GLU A 35 1.43 15.49 12.30
C GLU A 35 0.52 16.11 11.22
N GLY A 36 0.66 17.41 11.01
CA GLY A 36 0.03 18.09 9.90
C GLY A 36 0.58 17.61 8.56
N LEU A 37 -0.30 17.33 7.60
CA LEU A 37 0.10 16.93 6.25
C LEU A 37 -0.11 18.07 5.26
N THR A 38 0.98 18.67 4.80
CA THR A 38 0.97 19.70 3.76
C THR A 38 0.76 19.05 2.38
N LYS A 39 -0.11 19.66 1.58
CA LYS A 39 -0.43 19.17 0.23
C LYS A 39 0.37 19.93 -0.81
N THR A 40 1.16 19.22 -1.61
CA THR A 40 1.97 19.82 -2.68
C THR A 40 1.21 20.00 -4.00
N GLY A 41 0.02 19.42 -4.14
CA GLY A 41 -0.74 19.46 -5.40
C GLY A 41 -0.05 18.77 -6.57
N GLY A 42 0.81 17.78 -6.30
CA GLY A 42 1.59 17.07 -7.33
C GLY A 42 2.79 17.85 -7.85
N ARG A 43 3.22 18.91 -7.16
CA ARG A 43 4.41 19.70 -7.52
C ARG A 43 5.65 19.12 -6.87
N GLY A 44 6.76 19.14 -7.61
CA GLY A 44 8.09 18.80 -7.12
C GLY A 44 8.80 19.96 -6.42
N GLY A 45 10.05 19.77 -6.02
CA GLY A 45 10.87 20.78 -5.33
C GLY A 45 11.02 22.10 -6.10
N GLY A 46 11.05 22.08 -7.42
CA GLY A 46 11.09 23.27 -8.27
C GLY A 46 9.74 23.93 -8.56
N GLY A 47 8.66 23.60 -7.82
CA GLY A 47 7.32 24.16 -8.00
C GLY A 47 6.58 23.70 -9.25
N ARG A 48 7.22 22.96 -10.16
CA ARG A 48 6.61 22.43 -11.38
C ARG A 48 5.79 21.17 -11.11
N ILE A 49 4.74 20.95 -11.89
CA ILE A 49 3.91 19.75 -11.79
C ILE A 49 4.72 18.52 -12.20
N ALA A 50 5.06 17.67 -11.23
CA ALA A 50 5.71 16.38 -11.43
C ALA A 50 4.69 15.24 -11.62
N VAL A 51 3.54 15.32 -10.93
CA VAL A 51 2.44 14.34 -11.04
C VAL A 51 1.16 15.08 -11.36
N ARG A 52 0.62 14.84 -12.56
CA ARG A 52 -0.62 15.48 -13.02
C ARG A 52 -1.83 14.96 -12.25
N PHE A 53 -2.92 15.72 -12.31
CA PHE A 53 -4.23 15.38 -11.76
C PHE A 53 -4.22 15.12 -10.25
N ARG A 54 -3.37 15.80 -9.49
CA ARG A 54 -3.33 15.83 -8.04
C ARG A 54 -3.72 17.20 -7.51
N GLY A 55 -4.43 17.24 -6.40
CA GLY A 55 -4.74 18.48 -5.71
C GLY A 55 -6.12 18.49 -5.05
N GLY A 56 -6.33 19.44 -4.16
CA GLY A 56 -7.53 19.53 -3.33
C GLY A 56 -7.66 18.36 -2.34
N GLY A 57 -8.89 17.87 -2.17
CA GLY A 57 -9.22 16.79 -1.27
C GLY A 57 -9.38 17.24 0.20
N ALA A 58 -9.91 16.35 1.05
CA ALA A 58 -10.14 16.60 2.46
C ALA A 58 -8.82 16.85 3.22
N LYS A 59 -8.84 17.69 4.26
CA LYS A 59 -7.72 17.87 5.19
C LYS A 59 -7.40 16.54 5.88
N ARG A 60 -6.13 16.20 5.99
CA ARG A 60 -5.65 14.95 6.62
C ARG A 60 -4.55 15.23 7.60
N LEU A 61 -4.47 14.41 8.63
CA LEU A 61 -3.31 14.31 9.50
C LEU A 61 -2.49 13.08 9.10
N TYR A 62 -1.18 13.19 9.13
CA TYR A 62 -0.29 12.05 8.95
C TYR A 62 -0.17 11.29 10.27
N ARG A 63 -0.22 9.94 10.22
CA ARG A 63 0.03 9.07 11.37
C ARG A 63 1.47 8.57 11.29
N LYS A 64 2.21 8.75 12.36
CA LYS A 64 3.57 8.19 12.52
C LYS A 64 3.45 6.69 12.78
N VAL A 65 3.59 5.90 11.73
CA VAL A 65 3.52 4.45 11.84
C VAL A 65 4.93 3.89 11.95
N ASP A 66 5.13 3.02 12.94
CA ASP A 66 6.39 2.30 13.10
C ASP A 66 6.52 1.17 12.07
N PHE A 67 7.31 1.44 11.03
CA PHE A 67 7.65 0.45 10.01
C PHE A 67 8.92 -0.34 10.34
N LYS A 68 9.63 0.02 11.42
CA LYS A 68 10.92 -0.56 11.76
C LYS A 68 10.83 -1.65 12.80
N ARG A 69 9.87 -1.55 13.73
CA ARG A 69 9.64 -2.52 14.80
C ARG A 69 10.93 -2.86 15.56
N ARG A 70 11.65 -1.82 16.02
CA ARG A 70 12.97 -1.97 16.66
C ARG A 70 12.95 -2.15 18.16
N LYS A 71 11.82 -2.03 18.81
CA LYS A 71 11.67 -2.26 20.24
C LYS A 71 11.57 -3.76 20.47
N PHE A 72 12.75 -4.40 20.62
CA PHE A 72 12.84 -5.84 20.79
C PHE A 72 12.51 -6.27 22.21
N ASP A 73 11.97 -7.48 22.33
CA ASP A 73 11.70 -8.20 23.57
C ASP A 73 10.75 -7.50 24.55
N VAL A 74 10.07 -6.45 24.10
CA VAL A 74 9.04 -5.75 24.87
C VAL A 74 7.67 -6.09 24.26
N PRO A 75 6.80 -6.81 24.98
CA PRO A 75 5.44 -7.10 24.50
C PRO A 75 4.62 -5.82 24.45
N ALA A 76 3.70 -5.78 23.50
CA ALA A 76 2.75 -4.69 23.35
C ALA A 76 1.35 -5.22 23.11
N THR A 77 0.34 -4.61 23.73
CA THR A 77 -1.07 -4.95 23.60
C THR A 77 -1.75 -4.00 22.61
N ILE A 78 -2.64 -4.54 21.79
CA ILE A 78 -3.44 -3.73 20.86
C ILE A 78 -4.58 -3.06 21.61
N GLU A 79 -4.56 -1.74 21.68
CA GLU A 79 -5.61 -0.96 22.32
C GLU A 79 -6.82 -0.75 21.40
N ARG A 80 -6.57 -0.44 20.12
CA ARG A 80 -7.63 -0.16 19.17
C ARG A 80 -7.17 -0.26 17.73
N LEU A 81 -8.11 -0.53 16.82
CA LEU A 81 -7.92 -0.52 15.37
C LEU A 81 -8.46 0.80 14.82
N GLU A 82 -7.71 1.47 13.94
CA GLU A 82 -8.05 2.78 13.41
C GLU A 82 -8.03 2.82 11.88
N TYR A 83 -8.87 3.70 11.32
CA TYR A 83 -8.81 4.08 9.93
C TYR A 83 -7.74 5.16 9.70
N ASP A 84 -6.83 4.93 8.75
CA ASP A 84 -5.89 5.94 8.29
C ASP A 84 -6.25 6.44 6.88
N PRO A 85 -6.57 7.75 6.70
CA PRO A 85 -6.90 8.31 5.38
C PRO A 85 -5.70 8.38 4.43
N ASN A 86 -4.48 8.09 4.88
CA ASN A 86 -3.25 8.19 4.08
C ASN A 86 -2.84 6.86 3.46
N ARG A 87 -3.47 5.76 3.86
CA ARG A 87 -3.21 4.41 3.35
C ARG A 87 -4.48 3.60 3.21
N THR A 88 -4.40 2.52 2.47
CA THR A 88 -5.52 1.61 2.23
C THR A 88 -5.69 0.57 3.33
N ALA A 89 -4.60 0.24 4.04
CA ALA A 89 -4.60 -0.65 5.20
C ALA A 89 -5.10 0.08 6.46
N PHE A 90 -5.67 -0.67 7.40
CA PHE A 90 -5.92 -0.16 8.74
C PHE A 90 -4.63 -0.15 9.56
N ILE A 91 -4.63 0.64 10.62
CA ILE A 91 -3.54 0.72 11.61
C ILE A 91 -4.03 0.27 12.96
N ALA A 92 -3.14 -0.26 13.78
CA ALA A 92 -3.39 -0.60 15.16
C ALA A 92 -2.59 0.33 16.07
N LEU A 93 -3.23 0.90 17.08
CA LEU A 93 -2.56 1.54 18.19
C LEU A 93 -2.16 0.44 19.17
N ILE A 94 -0.89 0.35 19.46
CA ILE A 94 -0.33 -0.59 20.44
C ILE A 94 0.22 0.17 21.63
N ARG A 95 0.10 -0.43 22.82
CA ARG A 95 0.74 0.02 24.05
C ARG A 95 1.77 -1.01 24.47
N TYR A 96 3.01 -0.59 24.55
CA TYR A 96 4.10 -1.41 25.10
C TYR A 96 3.97 -1.55 26.62
N ALA A 97 4.60 -2.58 27.18
CA ALA A 97 4.59 -2.84 28.62
C ALA A 97 5.15 -1.67 29.45
N ASP A 98 6.01 -0.84 28.89
CA ASP A 98 6.56 0.38 29.50
C ASP A 98 5.65 1.61 29.34
N GLY A 99 4.46 1.46 28.75
CA GLY A 99 3.48 2.53 28.54
C GLY A 99 3.63 3.35 27.27
N GLU A 100 4.69 3.13 26.46
CA GLU A 100 4.87 3.84 25.19
C GLU A 100 3.80 3.43 24.19
N LEU A 101 3.24 4.40 23.46
CA LEU A 101 2.27 4.19 22.40
C LEU A 101 2.93 4.23 21.02
N ALA A 102 2.53 3.35 20.12
CA ALA A 102 2.97 3.36 18.73
C ALA A 102 1.85 2.92 17.78
N TYR A 103 1.88 3.41 16.53
CA TYR A 103 1.04 2.85 15.48
C TYR A 103 1.81 1.80 14.68
N ILE A 104 1.17 0.69 14.38
CA ILE A 104 1.66 -0.34 13.45
C ILE A 104 0.64 -0.58 12.34
N LEU A 105 1.07 -1.23 11.24
CA LEU A 105 0.12 -1.76 10.27
C LEU A 105 -0.68 -2.88 10.94
N ALA A 106 -2.01 -2.80 10.88
CA ALA A 106 -2.85 -3.87 11.41
C ALA A 106 -2.78 -5.09 10.48
N PRO A 107 -2.38 -6.27 10.95
CA PRO A 107 -2.53 -7.51 10.17
C PRO A 107 -3.99 -7.95 10.09
N GLN A 108 -4.27 -8.88 9.19
CA GLN A 108 -5.57 -9.55 9.15
C GLN A 108 -5.81 -10.35 10.43
N ARG A 109 -7.07 -10.42 10.85
CA ARG A 109 -7.57 -11.23 12.00
C ARG A 109 -7.07 -10.79 13.37
N ILE A 110 -6.36 -9.67 13.45
CA ILE A 110 -5.94 -9.13 14.74
C ILE A 110 -7.12 -8.46 15.45
N LYS A 111 -7.19 -8.58 16.76
CA LYS A 111 -8.26 -8.01 17.60
C LYS A 111 -7.69 -7.08 18.66
N VAL A 112 -8.56 -6.27 19.24
CA VAL A 112 -8.24 -5.48 20.43
C VAL A 112 -7.99 -6.44 21.59
N GLY A 113 -6.92 -6.19 22.33
CA GLY A 113 -6.45 -7.06 23.43
C GLY A 113 -5.42 -8.11 23.01
N ASP A 114 -5.20 -8.34 21.71
CA ASP A 114 -4.13 -9.25 21.25
C ASP A 114 -2.76 -8.65 21.58
N GLU A 115 -1.82 -9.53 21.89
CA GLU A 115 -0.42 -9.18 22.14
C GLU A 115 0.43 -9.34 20.89
N VAL A 116 1.37 -8.42 20.69
CA VAL A 116 2.36 -8.43 19.60
C VAL A 116 3.76 -8.18 20.15
N LEU A 117 4.73 -8.92 19.61
CA LEU A 117 6.12 -8.86 20.02
C LEU A 117 7.03 -8.65 18.80
N ALA A 118 8.12 -7.94 19.00
CA ALA A 118 9.25 -7.90 18.06
C ALA A 118 10.48 -8.50 18.76
N ALA A 119 11.07 -9.56 18.19
CA ALA A 119 12.28 -10.21 18.73
C ALA A 119 13.06 -10.92 17.62
N GLU A 120 14.26 -11.42 17.93
CA GLU A 120 15.05 -12.25 17.00
C GLU A 120 14.34 -13.54 16.57
N LYS A 121 13.59 -14.14 17.49
CA LYS A 121 12.72 -15.30 17.24
C LYS A 121 11.37 -15.03 17.88
N VAL A 122 10.30 -15.28 17.17
CA VAL A 122 8.92 -15.06 17.63
C VAL A 122 8.01 -16.20 17.20
N ASP A 123 6.94 -16.41 17.94
CA ASP A 123 5.85 -17.27 17.52
C ASP A 123 5.21 -16.77 16.24
N VAL A 124 4.73 -17.67 15.39
CA VAL A 124 4.04 -17.34 14.13
C VAL A 124 2.61 -16.87 14.42
N LYS A 125 2.51 -15.77 15.18
CA LYS A 125 1.24 -15.08 15.45
C LYS A 125 1.13 -13.79 14.62
N PRO A 126 -0.05 -13.44 14.08
CA PRO A 126 -0.23 -12.19 13.34
C PRO A 126 0.20 -10.97 14.16
N GLY A 127 1.02 -10.11 13.59
CA GLY A 127 1.52 -8.88 14.25
C GLY A 127 2.89 -9.01 14.90
N ASN A 128 3.38 -10.21 15.17
CA ASN A 128 4.74 -10.43 15.62
C ASN A 128 5.74 -10.08 14.52
N ALA A 129 6.88 -9.51 14.89
CA ALA A 129 7.92 -9.09 13.95
C ALA A 129 9.27 -9.71 14.31
N ALA A 130 9.97 -10.22 13.30
CA ALA A 130 11.31 -10.77 13.46
C ALA A 130 12.14 -10.58 12.19
N PRO A 131 13.48 -10.71 12.26
CA PRO A 131 14.30 -10.89 11.09
C PRO A 131 13.86 -12.12 10.29
N LEU A 132 14.01 -12.08 8.97
CA LEU A 132 13.61 -13.20 8.09
C LEU A 132 14.31 -14.51 8.46
N ARG A 133 15.52 -14.45 9.06
CA ARG A 133 16.25 -15.63 9.57
C ARG A 133 15.52 -16.29 10.77
N GLY A 134 14.78 -15.53 11.55
CA GLY A 134 14.06 -16.02 12.74
C GLY A 134 12.68 -16.60 12.45
N LEU A 135 12.17 -16.48 11.21
CA LEU A 135 10.83 -16.95 10.84
C LEU A 135 10.88 -18.30 10.11
N PRO A 136 9.96 -19.24 10.34
CA PRO A 136 9.88 -20.49 9.58
C PRO A 136 9.64 -20.27 8.09
N ILE A 137 10.16 -21.17 7.25
CA ILE A 137 9.86 -21.20 5.81
C ILE A 137 8.38 -21.51 5.63
N GLY A 138 7.76 -20.89 4.61
CA GLY A 138 6.32 -20.99 4.34
C GLY A 138 5.48 -19.90 5.01
N THR A 139 6.03 -19.17 5.99
CA THR A 139 5.31 -18.13 6.72
C THR A 139 4.85 -17.00 5.77
N ILE A 140 3.59 -16.59 5.97
CA ILE A 140 3.02 -15.39 5.33
C ILE A 140 3.46 -14.17 6.14
N ILE A 141 4.03 -13.19 5.45
CA ILE A 141 4.64 -12.00 6.05
C ILE A 141 4.20 -10.72 5.33
N HIS A 142 4.29 -9.61 6.01
CA HIS A 142 4.08 -8.27 5.44
C HIS A 142 5.08 -7.28 6.03
N ASN A 143 5.02 -6.02 5.62
CA ASN A 143 5.91 -4.95 6.10
C ASN A 143 7.39 -5.33 6.04
N VAL A 144 7.81 -5.95 4.92
CA VAL A 144 9.16 -6.50 4.77
C VAL A 144 10.15 -5.41 4.41
N GLU A 145 11.29 -5.39 5.08
CA GLU A 145 12.42 -4.51 4.74
C GLU A 145 13.13 -4.99 3.47
N LEU A 146 13.74 -4.06 2.74
CA LEU A 146 14.64 -4.33 1.61
C LEU A 146 16.12 -4.18 1.98
N LYS A 147 16.40 -3.42 3.01
CA LYS A 147 17.72 -3.24 3.62
C LYS A 147 17.55 -3.25 5.12
N PRO A 148 18.44 -3.86 5.87
CA PRO A 148 18.35 -3.91 7.33
C PRO A 148 18.18 -2.51 7.93
N ALA A 149 17.33 -2.40 8.92
CA ALA A 149 17.10 -1.20 9.70
C ALA A 149 16.52 0.01 8.93
N LYS A 150 16.15 -0.14 7.65
CA LYS A 150 15.54 0.93 6.85
C LYS A 150 14.05 1.11 7.11
N GLY A 151 13.39 0.09 7.63
CA GLY A 151 11.95 0.00 7.79
C GLY A 151 11.29 -0.71 6.61
N GLY A 152 10.12 -1.30 6.87
CA GLY A 152 9.38 -2.08 5.89
C GLY A 152 8.99 -1.29 4.65
N GLN A 153 9.16 -1.88 3.48
CA GLN A 153 8.88 -1.26 2.18
C GLN A 153 7.99 -2.13 1.29
N ILE A 154 8.00 -3.44 1.46
CA ILE A 154 7.21 -4.40 0.69
C ILE A 154 5.97 -4.84 1.49
N ALA A 155 4.88 -5.12 0.79
CA ALA A 155 3.62 -5.64 1.34
C ALA A 155 3.07 -4.77 2.49
N ARG A 156 2.75 -3.49 2.19
CA ARG A 156 2.18 -2.53 3.15
C ARG A 156 0.77 -2.06 2.80
N SER A 157 0.32 -2.32 1.59
CA SER A 157 -1.02 -1.95 1.14
C SER A 157 -2.06 -2.95 1.63
N ALA A 158 -3.33 -2.55 1.64
CA ALA A 158 -4.46 -3.40 2.02
C ALA A 158 -4.43 -4.77 1.34
N GLY A 159 -4.62 -5.84 2.11
CA GLY A 159 -4.68 -7.21 1.63
C GLY A 159 -3.38 -7.80 1.06
N THR A 160 -2.29 -7.04 1.03
CA THR A 160 -1.02 -7.53 0.47
C THR A 160 -0.25 -8.40 1.47
N TYR A 161 0.53 -9.31 0.92
CA TYR A 161 1.42 -10.19 1.68
C TYR A 161 2.61 -10.61 0.80
N ALA A 162 3.59 -11.19 1.43
CA ALA A 162 4.65 -11.98 0.80
C ALA A 162 4.75 -13.32 1.52
N GLN A 163 5.35 -14.32 0.89
CA GLN A 163 5.62 -15.62 1.49
C GLN A 163 7.12 -15.87 1.53
N LEU A 164 7.63 -16.28 2.67
CA LEU A 164 9.00 -16.74 2.82
C LEU A 164 9.09 -18.14 2.21
N VAL A 165 9.87 -18.28 1.12
CA VAL A 165 9.94 -19.53 0.35
C VAL A 165 11.17 -20.36 0.73
N GLY A 166 12.28 -19.67 1.03
CA GLY A 166 13.54 -20.34 1.38
C GLY A 166 14.57 -19.35 1.90
N ARG A 167 15.70 -19.87 2.37
CA ARG A 167 16.87 -19.10 2.78
C ARG A 167 18.11 -19.79 2.27
N ASP A 168 19.06 -19.00 1.79
CA ASP A 168 20.34 -19.48 1.28
C ASP A 168 21.38 -18.37 1.35
N ALA A 169 22.63 -18.70 1.72
CA ALA A 169 23.78 -17.80 1.73
C ALA A 169 23.55 -16.40 2.32
N GLY A 170 22.82 -16.30 3.46
CA GLY A 170 22.50 -15.03 4.12
C GLY A 170 21.38 -14.22 3.45
N TYR A 171 20.66 -14.81 2.49
CA TYR A 171 19.51 -14.22 1.83
C TYR A 171 18.24 -15.06 2.04
N ALA A 172 17.13 -14.38 2.27
CA ALA A 172 15.81 -14.95 2.26
C ALA A 172 15.16 -14.78 0.88
N GLN A 173 14.54 -15.82 0.37
CA GLN A 173 13.77 -15.82 -0.87
C GLN A 173 12.31 -15.57 -0.53
N ILE A 174 11.76 -14.47 -1.01
CA ILE A 174 10.37 -14.09 -0.77
C ILE A 174 9.58 -14.10 -2.08
N ARG A 175 8.40 -14.69 -2.04
CA ARG A 175 7.41 -14.63 -3.13
C ARG A 175 6.41 -13.52 -2.82
N LEU A 176 6.37 -12.51 -3.69
CA LEU A 176 5.44 -11.41 -3.58
C LEU A 176 4.06 -11.78 -4.12
N ASN A 177 3.02 -11.02 -3.73
CA ASN A 177 1.66 -11.20 -4.23
C ASN A 177 1.54 -11.06 -5.76
N SER A 178 2.48 -10.34 -6.39
CA SER A 178 2.60 -10.23 -7.86
C SER A 178 3.11 -11.49 -8.57
N GLY A 179 3.59 -12.50 -7.81
CA GLY A 179 4.27 -13.69 -8.33
C GLY A 179 5.78 -13.51 -8.55
N GLU A 180 6.34 -12.33 -8.31
CA GLU A 180 7.79 -12.10 -8.34
C GLU A 180 8.47 -12.85 -7.20
N LEU A 181 9.53 -13.60 -7.50
CA LEU A 181 10.43 -14.22 -6.52
C LEU A 181 11.68 -13.36 -6.39
N ARG A 182 11.96 -12.91 -5.17
CA ARG A 182 13.02 -11.95 -4.89
C ARG A 182 13.86 -12.35 -3.69
N MET A 183 15.15 -12.05 -3.75
CA MET A 183 16.08 -12.17 -2.63
C MET A 183 16.09 -10.89 -1.79
N VAL A 184 16.14 -11.05 -0.48
CA VAL A 184 16.30 -9.99 0.52
C VAL A 184 17.27 -10.51 1.58
N GLN A 185 18.13 -9.67 2.15
CA GLN A 185 19.00 -10.09 3.25
C GLN A 185 18.17 -10.69 4.39
N ASP A 186 18.61 -11.77 4.96
CA ASP A 186 17.88 -12.51 5.99
C ASP A 186 17.81 -11.78 7.34
N SER A 187 18.68 -10.79 7.55
CA SER A 187 18.64 -9.85 8.69
C SER A 187 17.57 -8.76 8.56
N CYS A 188 16.91 -8.63 7.40
CA CYS A 188 15.80 -7.70 7.22
C CYS A 188 14.58 -8.11 8.04
N MET A 189 13.95 -7.12 8.69
CA MET A 189 12.74 -7.33 9.48
C MET A 189 11.50 -7.58 8.60
N ALA A 190 10.61 -8.40 9.11
CA ALA A 190 9.28 -8.62 8.55
C ALA A 190 8.26 -8.85 9.68
N THR A 191 6.99 -8.59 9.40
CA THR A 191 5.89 -8.85 10.33
C THR A 191 5.07 -10.04 9.83
N VAL A 192 4.70 -10.93 10.73
CA VAL A 192 3.90 -12.12 10.44
C VAL A 192 2.46 -11.75 10.08
N GLY A 193 1.91 -12.45 9.09
CA GLY A 193 0.53 -12.28 8.61
C GLY A 193 0.42 -11.47 7.32
N ALA A 194 -0.80 -11.33 6.81
CA ALA A 194 -1.15 -10.46 5.70
C ALA A 194 -1.70 -9.12 6.22
N VAL A 195 -1.62 -8.07 5.43
CA VAL A 195 -2.15 -6.75 5.78
C VAL A 195 -3.67 -6.75 5.81
N SER A 196 -4.27 -6.04 6.73
CA SER A 196 -5.72 -5.85 6.88
C SER A 196 -6.41 -5.28 5.63
N ASN A 197 -7.75 -5.28 5.65
CA ASN A 197 -8.61 -4.67 4.64
C ASN A 197 -8.47 -5.26 3.22
N PRO A 198 -8.53 -6.60 3.03
CA PRO A 198 -8.39 -7.22 1.71
C PRO A 198 -9.47 -6.77 0.72
N ASP A 199 -10.66 -6.44 1.21
CA ASP A 199 -11.81 -6.03 0.39
C ASP A 199 -11.74 -4.58 -0.12
N HIS A 200 -10.69 -3.83 0.22
CA HIS A 200 -10.51 -2.47 -0.31
C HIS A 200 -10.51 -2.41 -1.85
N MET A 201 -10.01 -3.45 -2.51
CA MET A 201 -10.02 -3.54 -3.97
C MET A 201 -11.44 -3.65 -4.57
N ASN A 202 -12.40 -4.09 -3.79
CA ASN A 202 -13.79 -4.29 -4.19
C ASN A 202 -14.67 -3.05 -3.92
N GLU A 203 -14.10 -1.97 -3.37
CA GLU A 203 -14.81 -0.72 -3.16
C GLU A 203 -15.20 -0.04 -4.48
N THR A 204 -16.44 0.41 -4.56
CA THR A 204 -16.95 1.25 -5.65
C THR A 204 -17.40 2.59 -5.09
N LEU A 205 -16.77 3.66 -5.53
CA LEU A 205 -16.99 4.99 -4.94
C LEU A 205 -18.31 5.66 -5.33
N GLY A 206 -18.99 5.19 -6.35
CA GLY A 206 -20.33 5.58 -6.77
C GLY A 206 -20.45 6.97 -7.42
N LYS A 207 -19.58 7.94 -7.08
CA LYS A 207 -19.61 9.29 -7.65
C LYS A 207 -18.25 9.96 -7.75
N ALA A 208 -18.07 10.83 -8.73
CA ALA A 208 -16.83 11.60 -8.98
C ALA A 208 -16.42 12.47 -7.79
N GLY A 209 -17.36 13.03 -7.04
CA GLY A 209 -17.08 13.85 -5.87
C GLY A 209 -16.27 13.12 -4.78
N ARG A 210 -16.45 11.82 -4.59
CA ARG A 210 -15.61 11.04 -3.66
C ARG A 210 -14.16 11.00 -4.10
N VAL A 211 -13.92 10.82 -5.39
CA VAL A 211 -12.56 10.84 -5.98
C VAL A 211 -11.94 12.21 -5.78
N ARG A 212 -12.72 13.29 -5.95
CA ARG A 212 -12.27 14.67 -5.68
C ARG A 212 -11.88 14.88 -4.22
N HIS A 213 -12.66 14.37 -3.27
CA HIS A 213 -12.34 14.42 -1.84
C HIS A 213 -11.07 13.62 -1.47
N MET A 214 -10.69 12.62 -2.27
CA MET A 214 -9.43 11.89 -2.11
C MET A 214 -8.20 12.67 -2.63
N GLY A 215 -8.39 13.81 -3.28
CA GLY A 215 -7.32 14.65 -3.83
C GLY A 215 -6.96 14.35 -5.28
N TRP A 216 -7.82 13.65 -6.00
CA TRP A 216 -7.67 13.40 -7.42
C TRP A 216 -8.48 14.43 -8.23
N ARG A 217 -7.83 15.04 -9.21
CA ARG A 217 -8.51 15.90 -10.18
C ARG A 217 -9.01 15.06 -11.35
N PRO A 218 -10.03 15.55 -12.10
CA PRO A 218 -10.50 14.88 -13.31
C PRO A 218 -9.35 14.64 -14.30
N HIS A 219 -9.41 13.48 -14.96
CA HIS A 219 -8.44 13.11 -16.00
C HIS A 219 -9.08 13.22 -17.37
N VAL A 220 -8.54 14.10 -18.22
CA VAL A 220 -8.96 14.23 -19.61
C VAL A 220 -8.20 13.23 -20.46
N ARG A 221 -8.89 12.52 -21.35
CA ARG A 221 -8.28 11.59 -22.31
C ARG A 221 -7.49 12.37 -23.37
N GLY A 222 -6.35 11.84 -23.81
CA GLY A 222 -5.52 12.49 -24.84
C GLY A 222 -6.26 12.73 -26.17
N VAL A 223 -7.20 11.84 -26.53
CA VAL A 223 -8.05 11.96 -27.72
C VAL A 223 -8.99 13.17 -27.68
N ALA A 224 -9.33 13.67 -26.46
CA ALA A 224 -10.19 14.82 -26.27
C ALA A 224 -9.40 16.13 -26.13
N MET A 225 -8.11 16.13 -26.42
CA MET A 225 -7.22 17.29 -26.38
C MET A 225 -6.91 17.79 -27.78
N ASN A 226 -6.30 18.97 -27.87
CA ASN A 226 -5.78 19.48 -29.11
C ASN A 226 -4.45 18.80 -29.51
N PRO A 227 -4.04 18.86 -30.81
CA PRO A 227 -2.80 18.24 -31.27
C PRO A 227 -1.54 18.72 -30.53
N ILE A 228 -1.52 19.97 -30.08
CA ILE A 228 -0.40 20.53 -29.30
C ILE A 228 -0.29 19.93 -27.90
N ASP A 229 -1.40 19.47 -27.31
CA ASP A 229 -1.44 19.00 -25.93
C ASP A 229 -1.16 17.49 -25.79
N HIS A 230 -1.48 16.74 -26.84
CA HIS A 230 -1.31 15.28 -26.83
C HIS A 230 -1.14 14.71 -28.24
N PRO A 231 -0.26 13.70 -28.46
CA PRO A 231 -0.09 13.04 -29.75
C PRO A 231 -1.35 12.32 -30.30
N HIS A 232 -2.38 12.14 -29.49
CA HIS A 232 -3.69 11.61 -29.89
C HIS A 232 -4.74 12.72 -30.08
N GLY A 233 -4.36 13.97 -29.94
CA GLY A 233 -5.26 15.10 -30.05
C GLY A 233 -5.62 15.45 -31.49
N GLY A 234 -6.69 16.23 -31.63
CA GLY A 234 -7.19 16.70 -32.92
C GLY A 234 -8.30 15.84 -33.53
N GLY A 235 -8.71 16.21 -34.72
CA GLY A 235 -9.79 15.60 -35.49
C GLY A 235 -11.14 16.26 -35.24
N GLU A 236 -12.14 15.93 -36.06
CA GLU A 236 -13.52 16.40 -35.99
C GLU A 236 -14.41 15.33 -35.34
N GLY A 237 -15.20 15.73 -34.33
CA GLY A 237 -16.12 14.84 -33.62
C GLY A 237 -15.43 13.71 -32.86
N ARG A 238 -15.95 12.48 -32.96
CA ARG A 238 -15.38 11.28 -32.33
C ARG A 238 -14.29 10.67 -33.17
N THR A 239 -13.08 11.16 -33.08
CA THR A 239 -11.91 10.58 -33.75
C THR A 239 -11.27 9.49 -32.90
N SER A 240 -10.63 8.51 -33.56
CA SER A 240 -9.77 7.51 -32.90
C SER A 240 -8.40 8.11 -32.59
N GLY A 241 -7.56 7.38 -31.84
CA GLY A 241 -6.21 7.85 -31.50
C GLY A 241 -5.24 7.97 -32.66
N GLY A 242 -5.57 7.45 -33.86
CA GLY A 242 -4.82 7.56 -35.10
C GLY A 242 -3.45 6.88 -35.13
N ARG A 243 -2.98 6.34 -34.00
CA ARG A 243 -1.66 5.73 -33.82
C ARG A 243 -1.63 4.78 -32.61
N HIS A 244 -0.53 4.07 -32.44
CA HIS A 244 -0.32 3.26 -31.24
C HIS A 244 -0.44 4.12 -29.96
N PRO A 245 -1.01 3.57 -28.85
CA PRO A 245 -1.20 4.31 -27.62
C PRO A 245 0.12 4.84 -27.06
N VAL A 246 0.20 6.15 -26.88
CA VAL A 246 1.38 6.84 -26.33
C VAL A 246 1.00 7.77 -25.18
N THR A 247 1.99 8.15 -24.38
CA THR A 247 1.87 9.17 -23.36
C THR A 247 1.86 10.57 -24.00
N PRO A 248 1.54 11.66 -23.26
CA PRO A 248 1.69 13.03 -23.77
C PRO A 248 3.09 13.36 -24.28
N TRP A 249 4.09 12.65 -23.82
CA TRP A 249 5.49 12.81 -24.25
C TRP A 249 5.90 11.83 -25.36
N GLY A 250 4.95 11.20 -26.05
CA GLY A 250 5.19 10.29 -27.17
C GLY A 250 5.74 8.91 -26.80
N LYS A 251 5.88 8.57 -25.51
CA LYS A 251 6.38 7.26 -25.09
C LYS A 251 5.30 6.20 -25.23
N PRO A 252 5.58 5.01 -25.84
CA PRO A 252 4.63 3.90 -25.93
C PRO A 252 4.10 3.48 -24.55
N THR A 253 2.78 3.29 -24.43
CA THR A 253 2.11 2.88 -23.18
C THR A 253 1.91 1.38 -23.06
N LYS A 254 1.94 0.66 -24.19
CA LYS A 254 1.82 -0.81 -24.24
C LYS A 254 3.16 -1.45 -24.60
N GLY A 255 3.47 -2.58 -23.96
CA GLY A 255 4.63 -3.42 -24.24
C GLY A 255 5.98 -2.90 -23.72
N ARG A 256 6.14 -1.62 -23.52
CA ARG A 256 7.41 -1.06 -23.04
C ARG A 256 7.69 -1.42 -21.59
N LYS A 257 8.88 -1.95 -21.33
CA LYS A 257 9.38 -2.16 -19.96
C LYS A 257 9.73 -0.80 -19.34
N THR A 258 9.09 -0.47 -18.22
CA THR A 258 9.25 0.84 -17.56
C THR A 258 10.23 0.84 -16.39
N ARG A 259 10.71 -0.33 -15.94
CA ARG A 259 11.69 -0.43 -14.85
C ARG A 259 13.03 0.19 -15.30
N THR A 260 13.46 1.24 -14.61
CA THR A 260 14.72 1.96 -14.90
C THR A 260 15.87 1.49 -14.02
N ASN A 261 15.62 1.14 -12.75
CA ASN A 261 16.65 0.70 -11.82
C ASN A 261 17.10 -0.72 -12.12
N LYS A 262 18.20 -0.86 -12.87
CA LYS A 262 18.79 -2.15 -13.23
C LYS A 262 19.73 -2.70 -12.15
N ALA A 263 20.29 -1.86 -11.30
CA ALA A 263 21.22 -2.29 -10.25
C ALA A 263 20.63 -3.32 -9.28
N THR A 264 19.30 -3.31 -9.09
CA THR A 264 18.58 -4.25 -8.22
C THR A 264 18.01 -5.47 -8.94
N ASP A 265 18.25 -5.65 -10.24
CA ASP A 265 17.77 -6.81 -11.00
C ASP A 265 18.42 -8.11 -10.50
N LYS A 266 19.66 -8.06 -9.99
CA LYS A 266 20.37 -9.19 -9.37
C LYS A 266 19.62 -9.82 -8.18
N PHE A 267 18.75 -9.08 -7.52
CA PHE A 267 17.92 -9.59 -6.42
C PHE A 267 16.60 -10.21 -6.89
N ILE A 268 16.30 -10.21 -8.20
CA ILE A 268 15.08 -10.79 -8.75
C ILE A 268 15.40 -12.15 -9.36
N ILE A 269 15.04 -13.23 -8.66
CA ILE A 269 15.23 -14.61 -9.11
C ILE A 269 14.28 -14.91 -10.28
N ARG A 270 12.99 -14.55 -10.10
CA ARG A 270 11.97 -14.76 -11.12
C ARG A 270 11.05 -13.54 -11.22
N SER A 271 11.02 -12.93 -12.41
CA SER A 271 10.15 -11.80 -12.70
C SER A 271 8.67 -12.22 -12.72
N ARG A 272 7.77 -11.32 -12.30
CA ARG A 272 6.31 -11.51 -12.37
C ARG A 272 5.79 -11.88 -13.76
N HIS A 273 6.47 -11.46 -14.83
CA HIS A 273 6.08 -11.75 -16.22
C HIS A 273 6.41 -13.19 -16.64
N LYS A 274 7.47 -13.80 -16.11
CA LYS A 274 7.84 -15.20 -16.42
C LYS A 274 6.94 -16.20 -15.68
N ALA A 275 6.33 -15.83 -14.57
CA ALA A 275 5.40 -16.69 -13.84
C ALA A 275 4.12 -17.03 -14.63
N LYS A 276 3.74 -16.21 -15.61
CA LYS A 276 2.56 -16.44 -16.47
C LYS A 276 2.80 -17.41 -17.65
N LYS A 277 4.07 -17.77 -17.97
CA LYS A 277 4.40 -18.70 -19.06
C LYS A 277 4.45 -20.19 -18.65
N ALA A 278 4.22 -20.49 -17.38
CA ALA A 278 4.22 -21.86 -16.83
C ALA A 278 2.77 -22.40 -16.63
N ARG A 279 1.84 -22.01 -17.54
CA ARG A 279 0.51 -22.62 -17.69
C ARG A 279 0.36 -23.19 -19.08
#